data_412c3d72159a5703951f2dbae6ffadd7
#
_entry.id   412c3d72159a5703951f2dbae6ffadd7
#
_cell.length_a   1.000
_cell.length_b   1.000
_cell.length_c   1.000
_cell.angle_alpha   90.00
_cell.angle_beta   90.00
_cell.angle_gamma   90.00
#
_symmetry.space_group_name_H-M   'P 1'
#
loop_
_entity.id
_entity.type
_entity.pdbx_description
1 polymer ?
#
loop_
_entity_poly.entity_id
_entity_poly.type
_entity_poly.pdbx_seq_one_letter_code
_entity_poly.pdbx_strand_id
1 'polypeptide(L)'
;MSWLFLGLACVLFAAMGVVAWRKWIAPWRQIERLVAQIAGNDRPRTFLIDGGPEPRRVGLVLESIFARQEELGRQIAGRESGIKTILRAMQDGLLVVDKSLRVTLVNQAFRRLFGLSEISSGTPLLDIVRDATVDRLIAETLRTGKAMQSELILTDSKTNSERDVEASAVPMSDDADLTTGAVVLFHDITQLKQADKVRRDFVANVSHELRTPLSILSGYIETLLDSPKTSREELSRILRVMERHSMRLGLLVDDLLSLAQLESRNTTLQLSDVQLPELFESVIRDWGKKLAEKQLKVIVDLSPDAQTIRADETRLHEVLHNLLDNAVKYSRENGEIRMQSVQRGHEIVLSVTDNGVGISKDDLPRIFERFYRADKARSRELGGTGLGLAIVKHIAQLHGGRVEAESELGRGTTIRVVLPATWKGDSG
;
A
#
# COMPACT_ATOMS: atom_id res chain seq x y z
N MET A 1 -3.75 -96.89 46.84
CA MET A 1 -2.81 -96.38 45.83
C MET A 1 -3.46 -95.84 44.57
N SER A 2 -4.56 -96.36 44.07
CA SER A 2 -5.23 -95.95 42.82
C SER A 2 -5.79 -94.46 42.79
N TRP A 3 -6.29 -93.97 43.94
CA TRP A 3 -6.87 -92.65 44.04
C TRP A 3 -5.82 -91.51 43.99
N LEU A 4 -4.61 -91.77 44.45
CA LEU A 4 -3.48 -90.80 44.38
C LEU A 4 -2.95 -90.66 42.91
N PHE A 5 -2.96 -91.78 42.16
CA PHE A 5 -2.62 -91.77 40.76
C PHE A 5 -3.66 -91.02 39.90
N LEU A 6 -4.94 -91.16 40.21
CA LEU A 6 -6.02 -90.45 39.52
C LEU A 6 -5.98 -88.94 39.79
N GLY A 7 -5.71 -88.52 41.05
CA GLY A 7 -5.53 -87.13 41.41
C GLY A 7 -4.32 -86.47 40.72
N LEU A 8 -3.19 -87.18 40.66
CA LEU A 8 -1.99 -86.73 39.97
C LEU A 8 -2.22 -86.57 38.45
N ALA A 9 -2.94 -87.54 37.82
CA ALA A 9 -3.28 -87.47 36.39
C ALA A 9 -4.22 -86.28 36.10
N CYS A 10 -5.22 -85.99 36.95
CA CYS A 10 -6.08 -84.80 36.79
C CYS A 10 -5.33 -83.52 36.93
N VAL A 11 -4.39 -83.41 37.87
CA VAL A 11 -3.56 -82.21 38.04
C VAL A 11 -2.63 -81.99 36.83
N LEU A 12 -2.02 -83.10 36.33
CA LEU A 12 -1.18 -82.99 35.10
C LEU A 12 -2.00 -82.58 33.88
N PHE A 13 -3.23 -83.15 33.73
CA PHE A 13 -4.13 -82.82 32.63
C PHE A 13 -4.60 -81.35 32.73
N ALA A 14 -4.92 -80.86 33.92
CA ALA A 14 -5.26 -79.47 34.18
C ALA A 14 -4.08 -78.55 33.91
N ALA A 15 -2.85 -78.89 34.35
CA ALA A 15 -1.64 -78.17 34.09
C ALA A 15 -1.32 -78.10 32.57
N MET A 16 -1.49 -79.22 31.86
CA MET A 16 -1.31 -79.29 30.42
C MET A 16 -2.39 -78.50 29.67
N GLY A 17 -3.63 -78.44 30.13
CA GLY A 17 -4.71 -77.62 29.66
C GLY A 17 -4.39 -76.10 29.82
N VAL A 18 -3.88 -75.73 30.98
CA VAL A 18 -3.43 -74.31 31.25
C VAL A 18 -2.24 -73.88 30.34
N VAL A 19 -1.28 -74.81 30.15
CA VAL A 19 -0.15 -74.56 29.27
C VAL A 19 -0.60 -74.46 27.82
N ALA A 20 -1.49 -75.33 27.37
CA ALA A 20 -2.08 -75.29 26.02
C ALA A 20 -2.89 -74.00 25.82
N TRP A 21 -3.72 -73.61 26.80
CA TRP A 21 -4.46 -72.39 26.80
C TRP A 21 -3.53 -71.14 26.68
N ARG A 22 -2.52 -71.07 27.53
CA ARG A 22 -1.54 -69.96 27.50
C ARG A 22 -0.73 -69.91 26.20
N LYS A 23 -0.40 -71.06 25.64
CA LYS A 23 0.48 -71.16 24.46
C LYS A 23 -0.26 -71.00 23.13
N TRP A 24 -1.55 -71.39 23.05
CA TRP A 24 -2.29 -71.49 21.80
C TRP A 24 -3.52 -70.55 21.74
N ILE A 25 -4.28 -70.38 22.80
CA ILE A 25 -5.59 -69.69 22.74
C ILE A 25 -5.47 -68.26 23.21
N ALA A 26 -4.78 -67.97 24.30
CA ALA A 26 -4.66 -66.65 24.88
C ALA A 26 -3.99 -65.62 23.94
N PRO A 27 -2.95 -65.98 23.16
CA PRO A 27 -2.33 -65.00 22.21
C PRO A 27 -3.28 -64.60 21.10
N TRP A 28 -4.10 -65.51 20.56
CA TRP A 28 -5.06 -65.15 19.50
C TRP A 28 -6.19 -64.26 19.99
N ARG A 29 -6.64 -64.45 21.23
CA ARG A 29 -7.58 -63.47 21.85
C ARG A 29 -6.96 -62.11 22.13
N GLN A 30 -5.67 -62.03 22.35
CA GLN A 30 -4.96 -60.76 22.45
C GLN A 30 -4.90 -60.07 21.10
N ILE A 31 -4.61 -60.78 20.02
CA ILE A 31 -4.60 -60.26 18.64
C ILE A 31 -6.01 -59.74 18.28
N GLU A 32 -7.05 -60.52 18.54
CA GLU A 32 -8.44 -60.10 18.25
C GLU A 32 -8.82 -58.81 18.97
N ARG A 33 -8.44 -58.67 20.24
CA ARG A 33 -8.65 -57.40 21.00
C ARG A 33 -7.85 -56.24 20.44
N LEU A 34 -6.59 -56.47 20.07
CA LEU A 34 -5.76 -55.45 19.44
C LEU A 34 -6.35 -54.94 18.11
N VAL A 35 -6.78 -55.88 17.26
CA VAL A 35 -7.44 -55.54 15.98
C VAL A 35 -8.74 -54.77 16.22
N ALA A 36 -9.56 -55.20 17.21
CA ALA A 36 -10.79 -54.48 17.56
C ALA A 36 -10.53 -53.05 18.10
N GLN A 37 -9.48 -52.87 18.90
CA GLN A 37 -9.05 -51.51 19.35
C GLN A 37 -8.59 -50.65 18.18
N ILE A 38 -7.76 -51.19 17.29
CA ILE A 38 -7.28 -50.46 16.09
C ILE A 38 -8.47 -50.10 15.18
N ALA A 39 -9.39 -50.99 14.94
CA ALA A 39 -10.61 -50.74 14.16
C ALA A 39 -11.54 -49.70 14.80
N GLY A 40 -11.56 -49.63 16.14
CA GLY A 40 -12.27 -48.58 16.90
C GLY A 40 -11.53 -47.24 16.97
N ASN A 41 -10.40 -47.08 16.30
CA ASN A 41 -9.53 -45.89 16.33
C ASN A 41 -8.91 -45.59 17.71
N ASP A 42 -8.87 -46.59 18.61
CA ASP A 42 -8.24 -46.52 19.92
C ASP A 42 -6.76 -46.92 19.83
N ARG A 43 -5.87 -46.16 20.47
CA ARG A 43 -4.44 -46.50 20.50
C ARG A 43 -4.18 -47.64 21.49
N PRO A 44 -3.72 -48.83 21.03
CA PRO A 44 -3.34 -49.90 21.92
C PRO A 44 -2.21 -49.52 22.86
N ARG A 45 -2.28 -49.88 24.13
CA ARG A 45 -1.22 -49.64 25.11
C ARG A 45 0.06 -50.40 24.83
N THR A 46 -0.04 -51.57 24.21
CA THR A 46 1.09 -52.43 23.85
C THR A 46 0.72 -53.35 22.69
N PHE A 47 1.67 -53.60 21.81
CA PHE A 47 1.59 -54.57 20.71
C PHE A 47 2.31 -55.87 21.06
N LEU A 48 2.87 -55.99 22.27
CA LEU A 48 3.51 -57.20 22.73
C LEU A 48 2.45 -58.28 23.05
N ILE A 49 2.56 -59.40 22.34
CA ILE A 49 1.67 -60.55 22.50
C ILE A 49 2.45 -61.67 23.20
N ASP A 50 1.90 -62.15 24.31
CA ASP A 50 2.48 -63.27 25.01
C ASP A 50 2.21 -64.56 24.24
N GLY A 51 3.26 -65.38 23.95
CA GLY A 51 3.07 -66.65 23.24
C GLY A 51 4.31 -67.03 22.43
N GLY A 52 4.10 -67.96 21.50
CA GLY A 52 5.16 -68.43 20.60
C GLY A 52 5.65 -67.40 19.57
N PRO A 53 6.56 -67.74 18.69
CA PRO A 53 7.16 -66.79 17.73
C PRO A 53 6.14 -66.20 16.74
N GLU A 54 5.14 -66.96 16.31
CA GLU A 54 4.12 -66.57 15.34
C GLU A 54 3.22 -65.42 15.87
N PRO A 55 2.57 -65.50 17.05
CA PRO A 55 1.79 -64.39 17.60
C PRO A 55 2.60 -63.12 17.83
N ARG A 56 3.85 -63.23 18.28
CA ARG A 56 4.74 -62.10 18.44
C ARG A 56 5.04 -61.38 17.12
N ARG A 57 5.24 -62.18 16.05
CA ARG A 57 5.44 -61.61 14.70
C ARG A 57 4.22 -60.87 14.21
N VAL A 58 3.03 -61.36 14.46
CA VAL A 58 1.77 -60.65 14.12
C VAL A 58 1.64 -59.35 14.90
N GLY A 59 2.01 -59.31 16.19
CA GLY A 59 1.99 -58.11 17.00
C GLY A 59 2.93 -57.03 16.42
N LEU A 60 4.16 -57.39 16.02
CA LEU A 60 5.11 -56.45 15.41
C LEU A 60 4.64 -55.92 14.04
N VAL A 61 3.97 -56.79 13.24
CA VAL A 61 3.39 -56.35 11.96
C VAL A 61 2.25 -55.35 12.20
N LEU A 62 1.34 -55.64 13.15
CA LEU A 62 0.27 -54.71 13.52
C LEU A 62 0.81 -53.35 14.04
N GLU A 63 1.89 -53.38 14.85
CA GLU A 63 2.57 -52.16 15.31
C GLU A 63 3.11 -51.35 14.13
N SER A 64 3.76 -52.01 13.16
CA SER A 64 4.29 -51.30 11.98
C SER A 64 3.20 -50.70 11.10
N ILE A 65 2.07 -51.41 10.92
CA ILE A 65 0.91 -50.90 10.15
C ILE A 65 0.28 -49.72 10.87
N PHE A 66 0.08 -49.79 12.17
CA PHE A 66 -0.50 -48.72 12.98
C PHE A 66 0.40 -47.48 12.97
N ALA A 67 1.72 -47.65 13.18
CA ALA A 67 2.69 -46.58 13.12
C ALA A 67 2.68 -45.89 11.75
N ARG A 68 2.59 -46.65 10.66
CA ARG A 68 2.51 -46.11 9.29
C ARG A 68 1.19 -45.34 9.05
N GLN A 69 0.08 -45.84 9.56
CA GLN A 69 -1.22 -45.16 9.46
C GLN A 69 -1.22 -43.84 10.24
N GLU A 70 -0.65 -43.82 11.45
CA GLU A 70 -0.52 -42.62 12.27
C GLU A 70 0.40 -41.57 11.60
N GLU A 71 1.50 -42.01 10.98
CA GLU A 71 2.41 -41.15 10.23
C GLU A 71 1.72 -40.55 8.99
N LEU A 72 1.00 -41.33 8.19
CA LEU A 72 0.20 -40.85 7.07
C LEU A 72 -0.84 -39.81 7.50
N GLY A 73 -1.55 -40.13 8.61
CA GLY A 73 -2.53 -39.20 9.20
C GLY A 73 -1.90 -37.87 9.60
N ARG A 74 -0.71 -37.89 10.24
CA ARG A 74 0.04 -36.65 10.58
C ARG A 74 0.49 -35.92 9.34
N GLN A 75 0.96 -36.58 8.29
CA GLN A 75 1.37 -35.97 7.04
C GLN A 75 0.21 -35.29 6.33
N ILE A 76 -0.96 -35.93 6.27
CA ILE A 76 -2.20 -35.38 5.69
C ILE A 76 -2.60 -34.10 6.47
N ALA A 77 -2.73 -34.23 7.80
CA ALA A 77 -3.09 -33.10 8.66
C ALA A 77 -2.08 -31.94 8.55
N GLY A 78 -0.78 -32.26 8.46
CA GLY A 78 0.28 -31.27 8.24
C GLY A 78 0.14 -30.55 6.89
N ARG A 79 -0.15 -31.29 5.80
CA ARG A 79 -0.39 -30.69 4.48
C ARG A 79 -1.63 -29.81 4.46
N GLU A 80 -2.74 -30.25 5.04
CA GLU A 80 -3.96 -29.43 5.14
C GLU A 80 -3.74 -28.16 5.95
N SER A 81 -3.03 -28.25 7.07
CA SER A 81 -2.70 -27.09 7.89
C SER A 81 -1.79 -26.12 7.13
N GLY A 82 -0.83 -26.63 6.37
CA GLY A 82 0.05 -25.83 5.50
C GLY A 82 -0.74 -25.08 4.42
N ILE A 83 -1.63 -25.75 3.70
CA ILE A 83 -2.49 -25.14 2.69
C ILE A 83 -3.38 -24.06 3.32
N LYS A 84 -4.03 -24.33 4.45
CA LYS A 84 -4.85 -23.34 5.16
C LYS A 84 -4.05 -22.10 5.57
N THR A 85 -2.81 -22.30 6.00
CA THR A 85 -1.91 -21.19 6.36
C THR A 85 -1.54 -20.34 5.15
N ILE A 86 -1.19 -20.96 4.02
CA ILE A 86 -0.90 -20.26 2.76
C ILE A 86 -2.11 -19.44 2.31
N LEU A 87 -3.30 -20.04 2.28
CA LEU A 87 -4.54 -19.37 1.88
C LEU A 87 -4.89 -18.18 2.78
N ARG A 88 -4.54 -18.23 4.08
CA ARG A 88 -4.74 -17.12 5.01
C ARG A 88 -3.71 -16.00 4.83
N ALA A 89 -2.48 -16.35 4.49
CA ALA A 89 -1.38 -15.39 4.30
C ALA A 89 -1.45 -14.65 2.96
N MET A 90 -2.18 -15.19 1.97
CA MET A 90 -2.36 -14.54 0.67
C MET A 90 -3.06 -13.19 0.82
N GLN A 91 -2.50 -12.18 0.15
CA GLN A 91 -3.10 -10.84 0.07
C GLN A 91 -4.16 -10.76 -1.02
N ASP A 92 -4.01 -11.56 -2.08
CA ASP A 92 -4.96 -11.64 -3.17
C ASP A 92 -6.20 -12.43 -2.79
N GLY A 93 -7.36 -11.98 -3.26
CA GLY A 93 -8.61 -12.71 -3.13
C GLY A 93 -8.59 -13.98 -3.97
N LEU A 94 -8.84 -15.14 -3.35
CA LEU A 94 -8.97 -16.42 -4.05
C LEU A 94 -10.40 -16.92 -3.99
N LEU A 95 -10.93 -17.27 -5.16
CA LEU A 95 -12.21 -17.90 -5.36
C LEU A 95 -12.03 -19.15 -6.21
N VAL A 96 -12.63 -20.26 -5.80
CA VAL A 96 -12.69 -21.48 -6.60
C VAL A 96 -14.16 -21.82 -6.84
N VAL A 97 -14.50 -22.06 -8.09
CA VAL A 97 -15.85 -22.46 -8.51
C VAL A 97 -15.83 -23.78 -9.27
N ASP A 98 -16.92 -24.53 -9.18
CA ASP A 98 -17.15 -25.72 -9.99
C ASP A 98 -17.73 -25.39 -11.39
N LYS A 99 -17.96 -26.42 -12.23
CA LYS A 99 -18.58 -26.29 -13.55
C LYS A 99 -19.98 -25.64 -13.53
N SER A 100 -20.68 -25.71 -12.40
CA SER A 100 -22.01 -25.18 -12.22
C SER A 100 -22.01 -23.77 -11.64
N LEU A 101 -20.84 -23.10 -11.64
CA LEU A 101 -20.62 -21.77 -11.05
C LEU A 101 -20.99 -21.73 -9.55
N ARG A 102 -20.79 -22.82 -8.83
CA ARG A 102 -20.95 -22.86 -7.38
C ARG A 102 -19.60 -22.71 -6.70
N VAL A 103 -19.58 -21.90 -5.67
CA VAL A 103 -18.35 -21.61 -4.91
C VAL A 103 -17.96 -22.81 -4.08
N THR A 104 -16.76 -23.32 -4.28
CA THR A 104 -16.19 -24.45 -3.54
C THR A 104 -15.21 -23.99 -2.46
N LEU A 105 -14.46 -22.90 -2.72
CA LEU A 105 -13.50 -22.35 -1.77
C LEU A 105 -13.34 -20.84 -1.96
N VAL A 106 -13.20 -20.13 -0.84
CA VAL A 106 -12.76 -18.72 -0.81
C VAL A 106 -11.76 -18.54 0.33
N ASN A 107 -10.77 -17.67 0.12
CA ASN A 107 -9.84 -17.30 1.17
C ASN A 107 -10.32 -16.06 1.96
N GLN A 108 -9.56 -15.67 2.98
CA GLN A 108 -9.89 -14.51 3.81
C GLN A 108 -9.76 -13.18 3.06
N ALA A 109 -8.79 -13.05 2.13
CA ALA A 109 -8.59 -11.85 1.35
C ALA A 109 -9.78 -11.58 0.42
N PHE A 110 -10.34 -12.62 -0.24
CA PHE A 110 -11.56 -12.50 -1.04
C PHE A 110 -12.73 -11.94 -0.22
N ARG A 111 -12.96 -12.51 0.98
CA ARG A 111 -14.04 -12.02 1.86
C ARG A 111 -13.87 -10.56 2.26
N ARG A 112 -12.62 -10.13 2.55
CA ARG A 112 -12.32 -8.72 2.85
C ARG A 112 -12.53 -7.80 1.64
N LEU A 113 -12.12 -8.25 0.45
CA LEU A 113 -12.23 -7.48 -0.78
C LEU A 113 -13.68 -7.19 -1.15
N PHE A 114 -14.55 -8.21 -1.00
CA PHE A 114 -15.98 -8.12 -1.34
C PHE A 114 -16.88 -7.78 -0.13
N GLY A 115 -16.31 -7.49 1.04
CA GLY A 115 -17.08 -7.11 2.24
C GLY A 115 -17.99 -8.22 2.78
N LEU A 116 -17.65 -9.49 2.56
CA LEU A 116 -18.49 -10.65 2.85
C LEU A 116 -18.19 -11.26 4.22
N SER A 117 -19.22 -11.78 4.86
CA SER A 117 -19.13 -12.64 6.04
C SER A 117 -18.74 -14.07 5.67
N GLU A 118 -19.19 -15.07 6.40
CA GLU A 118 -18.97 -16.47 6.06
C GLU A 118 -19.80 -16.89 4.84
N ILE A 119 -19.17 -17.63 3.93
CA ILE A 119 -19.77 -18.19 2.72
C ILE A 119 -19.77 -19.71 2.84
N SER A 120 -20.93 -20.32 2.65
CA SER A 120 -21.05 -21.77 2.62
C SER A 120 -20.59 -22.32 1.27
N SER A 121 -19.88 -23.45 1.28
CA SER A 121 -19.56 -24.17 0.05
C SER A 121 -20.86 -24.58 -0.69
N GLY A 122 -20.86 -24.47 -2.01
CA GLY A 122 -22.02 -24.76 -2.86
C GLY A 122 -22.94 -23.57 -3.12
N THR A 123 -22.67 -22.38 -2.53
CA THR A 123 -23.43 -21.15 -2.83
C THR A 123 -23.21 -20.73 -4.30
N PRO A 124 -24.27 -20.35 -5.04
CA PRO A 124 -24.13 -19.83 -6.40
C PRO A 124 -23.25 -18.57 -6.43
N LEU A 125 -22.41 -18.44 -7.45
CA LEU A 125 -21.50 -17.29 -7.60
C LEU A 125 -22.24 -15.95 -7.61
N LEU A 126 -23.35 -15.86 -8.31
CA LEU A 126 -24.17 -14.64 -8.45
C LEU A 126 -24.76 -14.11 -7.13
N ASP A 127 -24.93 -14.99 -6.14
CA ASP A 127 -25.37 -14.58 -4.80
C ASP A 127 -24.26 -13.88 -4.00
N ILE A 128 -23.01 -14.13 -4.39
CA ILE A 128 -21.80 -13.63 -3.71
C ILE A 128 -21.20 -12.45 -4.45
N VAL A 129 -20.96 -12.60 -5.75
CA VAL A 129 -20.36 -11.58 -6.62
C VAL A 129 -21.38 -11.13 -7.64
N ARG A 130 -21.97 -9.95 -7.41
CA ARG A 130 -22.99 -9.37 -8.30
C ARG A 130 -22.34 -8.51 -9.38
N ASP A 131 -21.34 -9.04 -10.05
CA ASP A 131 -20.63 -8.36 -11.12
C ASP A 131 -20.64 -9.20 -12.40
N ALA A 132 -21.26 -8.65 -13.45
CA ALA A 132 -21.40 -9.32 -14.74
C ALA A 132 -20.04 -9.57 -15.44
N THR A 133 -19.00 -8.81 -15.10
CA THR A 133 -17.65 -8.97 -15.65
C THR A 133 -17.02 -10.24 -15.11
N VAL A 134 -17.16 -10.48 -13.80
CA VAL A 134 -16.64 -11.69 -13.13
C VAL A 134 -17.38 -12.93 -13.64
N ASP A 135 -18.70 -12.86 -13.75
CA ASP A 135 -19.51 -13.97 -14.26
C ASP A 135 -19.10 -14.33 -15.69
N ARG A 136 -18.98 -13.35 -16.58
CA ARG A 136 -18.53 -13.54 -17.96
C ARG A 136 -17.11 -14.11 -18.03
N LEU A 137 -16.19 -13.57 -17.24
CA LEU A 137 -14.79 -14.02 -17.18
C LEU A 137 -14.72 -15.52 -16.86
N ILE A 138 -15.44 -15.95 -15.83
CA ILE A 138 -15.45 -17.35 -15.40
C ILE A 138 -16.14 -18.25 -16.42
N ALA A 139 -17.31 -17.82 -16.94
CA ALA A 139 -18.03 -18.59 -17.97
C ALA A 139 -17.19 -18.80 -19.25
N GLU A 140 -16.46 -17.78 -19.70
CA GLU A 140 -15.56 -17.89 -20.84
C GLU A 140 -14.35 -18.79 -20.54
N THR A 141 -13.76 -18.69 -19.34
CA THR A 141 -12.66 -19.54 -18.90
C THR A 141 -13.09 -21.02 -18.91
N LEU A 142 -14.26 -21.33 -18.37
CA LEU A 142 -14.81 -22.69 -18.37
C LEU A 142 -15.14 -23.20 -19.78
N ARG A 143 -15.64 -22.34 -20.66
CA ARG A 143 -16.00 -22.70 -22.04
C ARG A 143 -14.77 -22.92 -22.93
N THR A 144 -13.74 -22.10 -22.78
CA THR A 144 -12.54 -22.11 -23.65
C THR A 144 -11.43 -23.02 -23.13
N GLY A 145 -11.44 -23.35 -21.83
CA GLY A 145 -10.34 -24.06 -21.18
C GLY A 145 -9.03 -23.25 -21.14
N LYS A 146 -9.10 -21.91 -21.28
CA LYS A 146 -7.93 -21.02 -21.29
C LYS A 146 -8.00 -20.04 -20.14
N ALA A 147 -6.82 -19.65 -19.64
CA ALA A 147 -6.73 -18.57 -18.66
C ALA A 147 -7.19 -17.23 -19.28
N MET A 148 -7.98 -16.47 -18.53
CA MET A 148 -8.54 -15.18 -18.93
C MET A 148 -8.29 -14.16 -17.82
N GLN A 149 -8.16 -12.88 -18.22
CA GLN A 149 -7.99 -11.77 -17.29
C GLN A 149 -8.97 -10.66 -17.63
N SER A 150 -9.43 -9.93 -16.62
CA SER A 150 -10.28 -8.75 -16.77
C SER A 150 -10.08 -7.81 -15.59
N GLU A 151 -10.17 -6.51 -15.86
CA GLU A 151 -10.21 -5.49 -14.83
C GLU A 151 -11.65 -5.15 -14.48
N LEU A 152 -11.89 -4.86 -13.22
CA LEU A 152 -13.19 -4.46 -12.69
C LEU A 152 -13.04 -3.41 -11.60
N ILE A 153 -14.09 -2.63 -11.39
CA ILE A 153 -14.14 -1.64 -10.31
C ILE A 153 -15.13 -2.15 -9.27
N LEU A 154 -14.62 -2.40 -8.05
CA LEU A 154 -15.47 -2.76 -6.93
C LEU A 154 -15.79 -1.52 -6.11
N THR A 155 -17.08 -1.28 -5.87
CA THR A 155 -17.52 -0.21 -4.97
C THR A 155 -17.85 -0.81 -3.61
N ASP A 156 -17.15 -0.40 -2.58
CA ASP A 156 -17.47 -0.76 -1.20
C ASP A 156 -18.77 -0.05 -0.79
N SER A 157 -19.83 -0.82 -0.58
CA SER A 157 -21.17 -0.31 -0.22
C SER A 157 -21.22 0.41 1.13
N LYS A 158 -20.21 0.24 2.00
CA LYS A 158 -20.15 0.89 3.32
C LYS A 158 -19.43 2.23 3.28
N THR A 159 -18.33 2.29 2.53
CA THR A 159 -17.44 3.47 2.47
C THR A 159 -17.62 4.29 1.20
N ASN A 160 -18.39 3.78 0.23
CA ASN A 160 -18.53 4.32 -1.12
C ASN A 160 -17.17 4.55 -1.83
N SER A 161 -16.15 3.79 -1.42
CA SER A 161 -14.82 3.83 -2.03
C SER A 161 -14.74 2.84 -3.18
N GLU A 162 -14.17 3.30 -4.29
CA GLU A 162 -13.90 2.46 -5.46
C GLU A 162 -12.53 1.81 -5.30
N ARG A 163 -12.45 0.53 -5.71
CA ARG A 163 -11.19 -0.23 -5.81
C ARG A 163 -11.07 -0.77 -7.22
N ASP A 164 -9.92 -0.54 -7.81
CA ASP A 164 -9.54 -1.20 -9.06
C ASP A 164 -9.01 -2.59 -8.76
N VAL A 165 -9.60 -3.61 -9.36
CA VAL A 165 -9.24 -5.01 -9.12
C VAL A 165 -8.98 -5.69 -10.45
N GLU A 166 -7.88 -6.42 -10.54
CA GLU A 166 -7.59 -7.33 -11.64
C GLU A 166 -8.06 -8.74 -11.25
N ALA A 167 -8.97 -9.32 -12.04
CA ALA A 167 -9.41 -10.70 -11.88
C ALA A 167 -8.75 -11.58 -12.94
N SER A 168 -8.07 -12.64 -12.50
CA SER A 168 -7.45 -13.66 -13.36
C SER A 168 -8.07 -15.01 -13.09
N ALA A 169 -8.76 -15.58 -14.08
CA ALA A 169 -9.41 -16.88 -14.00
C ALA A 169 -8.58 -17.94 -14.77
N VAL A 170 -8.30 -19.05 -14.09
CA VAL A 170 -7.56 -20.18 -14.64
C VAL A 170 -8.44 -21.44 -14.55
N PRO A 171 -8.61 -22.21 -15.64
CA PRO A 171 -9.39 -23.44 -15.59
C PRO A 171 -8.72 -24.49 -14.71
N MET A 172 -9.51 -25.23 -13.95
CA MET A 172 -9.07 -26.44 -13.25
C MET A 172 -9.44 -27.65 -14.09
N SER A 173 -8.48 -28.55 -14.33
CA SER A 173 -8.71 -29.80 -15.05
C SER A 173 -8.42 -31.00 -14.13
N ASP A 174 -9.07 -32.14 -14.40
CA ASP A 174 -8.76 -33.43 -13.81
C ASP A 174 -7.61 -34.13 -14.56
N ASP A 175 -7.26 -35.35 -14.14
CA ASP A 175 -6.22 -36.18 -14.76
C ASP A 175 -6.55 -36.56 -16.23
N ALA A 176 -7.80 -36.39 -16.68
CA ALA A 176 -8.26 -36.63 -18.04
C ALA A 176 -8.36 -35.33 -18.89
N ASP A 177 -7.73 -34.23 -18.46
CA ASP A 177 -7.81 -32.91 -19.09
C ASP A 177 -9.23 -32.31 -19.23
N LEU A 178 -10.20 -32.85 -18.49
CA LEU A 178 -11.55 -32.31 -18.48
C LEU A 178 -11.64 -31.17 -17.46
N THR A 179 -12.06 -30.00 -17.93
CA THR A 179 -12.28 -28.83 -17.04
C THR A 179 -13.29 -29.18 -15.95
N THR A 180 -12.89 -29.08 -14.69
CA THR A 180 -13.72 -29.40 -13.51
C THR A 180 -14.24 -28.15 -12.81
N GLY A 181 -13.64 -27.00 -13.06
CA GLY A 181 -13.97 -25.74 -12.43
C GLY A 181 -13.00 -24.64 -12.86
N ALA A 182 -12.98 -23.55 -12.11
CA ALA A 182 -12.04 -22.45 -12.30
C ALA A 182 -11.53 -21.93 -10.96
N VAL A 183 -10.26 -21.52 -10.96
CA VAL A 183 -9.64 -20.73 -9.89
C VAL A 183 -9.58 -19.30 -10.35
N VAL A 184 -10.05 -18.37 -9.52
CA VAL A 184 -10.01 -16.93 -9.81
C VAL A 184 -9.21 -16.23 -8.73
N LEU A 185 -8.22 -15.45 -9.15
CA LEU A 185 -7.44 -14.57 -8.30
C LEU A 185 -7.91 -13.13 -8.51
N PHE A 186 -8.10 -12.40 -7.43
CA PHE A 186 -8.46 -10.98 -7.42
C PHE A 186 -7.34 -10.18 -6.77
N HIS A 187 -6.64 -9.42 -7.57
CA HIS A 187 -5.54 -8.55 -7.15
C HIS A 187 -6.01 -7.10 -7.06
N ASP A 188 -5.84 -6.46 -5.90
CA ASP A 188 -6.17 -5.03 -5.73
C ASP A 188 -5.05 -4.19 -6.34
N ILE A 189 -5.34 -3.58 -7.50
CA ILE A 189 -4.42 -2.72 -8.26
C ILE A 189 -4.70 -1.23 -8.07
N THR A 190 -5.51 -0.85 -7.06
CA THR A 190 -5.93 0.54 -6.82
C THR A 190 -4.72 1.46 -6.66
N GLN A 191 -3.75 1.08 -5.83
CA GLN A 191 -2.54 1.89 -5.61
C GLN A 191 -1.70 2.02 -6.88
N LEU A 192 -1.57 0.94 -7.65
CA LEU A 192 -0.83 0.93 -8.91
C LEU A 192 -1.48 1.87 -9.93
N LYS A 193 -2.80 1.78 -10.10
CA LYS A 193 -3.56 2.66 -11.01
C LYS A 193 -3.55 4.12 -10.58
N GLN A 194 -3.64 4.39 -9.27
CA GLN A 194 -3.52 5.74 -8.74
C GLN A 194 -2.14 6.33 -9.03
N ALA A 195 -1.06 5.56 -8.79
CA ALA A 195 0.30 5.99 -9.12
C ALA A 195 0.48 6.27 -10.63
N ASP A 196 -0.06 5.40 -11.47
CA ASP A 196 -0.02 5.54 -12.94
C ASP A 196 -0.84 6.76 -13.42
N LYS A 197 -1.99 7.01 -12.80
CA LYS A 197 -2.81 8.19 -13.08
C LYS A 197 -2.06 9.47 -12.72
N VAL A 198 -1.50 9.55 -11.50
CA VAL A 198 -0.71 10.69 -11.05
C VAL A 198 0.46 10.96 -12.01
N ARG A 199 1.14 9.90 -12.47
CA ARG A 199 2.24 10.03 -13.44
C ARG A 199 1.77 10.55 -14.81
N ARG A 200 0.66 10.03 -15.34
CA ARG A 200 0.10 10.49 -16.63
C ARG A 200 -0.37 11.94 -16.53
N ASP A 201 -1.08 12.30 -15.46
CA ASP A 201 -1.55 13.66 -15.23
C ASP A 201 -0.37 14.64 -15.08
N PHE A 202 0.71 14.22 -14.44
CA PHE A 202 1.94 15.00 -14.34
C PHE A 202 2.53 15.29 -15.72
N VAL A 203 2.75 14.27 -16.57
CA VAL A 203 3.31 14.44 -17.92
C VAL A 203 2.41 15.33 -18.79
N ALA A 204 1.10 15.16 -18.72
CA ALA A 204 0.13 15.98 -19.44
C ALA A 204 0.21 17.46 -19.00
N ASN A 205 0.23 17.70 -17.69
CA ASN A 205 0.32 19.05 -17.12
C ASN A 205 1.64 19.74 -17.47
N VAL A 206 2.78 19.04 -17.38
CA VAL A 206 4.09 19.56 -17.82
C VAL A 206 4.02 19.98 -19.28
N SER A 207 3.50 19.11 -20.14
CA SER A 207 3.40 19.41 -21.58
C SER A 207 2.55 20.66 -21.85
N HIS A 208 1.45 20.82 -21.15
CA HIS A 208 0.57 21.99 -21.27
C HIS A 208 1.21 23.27 -20.76
N GLU A 209 1.86 23.22 -19.58
CA GLU A 209 2.49 24.40 -18.96
C GLU A 209 3.76 24.86 -19.72
N LEU A 210 4.45 23.95 -20.43
CA LEU A 210 5.55 24.28 -21.33
C LEU A 210 5.06 24.84 -22.68
N ARG A 211 4.02 24.23 -23.27
CA ARG A 211 3.52 24.59 -24.61
C ARG A 211 3.00 26.03 -24.65
N THR A 212 2.26 26.46 -23.63
CA THR A 212 1.63 27.79 -23.60
C THR A 212 2.65 28.94 -23.73
N PRO A 213 3.67 29.07 -22.85
CA PRO A 213 4.66 30.16 -22.99
C PRO A 213 5.48 30.03 -24.28
N LEU A 214 5.79 28.81 -24.73
CA LEU A 214 6.52 28.58 -25.98
C LEU A 214 5.73 29.07 -27.21
N SER A 215 4.43 28.77 -27.29
CA SER A 215 3.57 29.26 -28.37
C SER A 215 3.45 30.77 -28.38
N ILE A 216 3.42 31.42 -27.20
CA ILE A 216 3.40 32.89 -27.07
C ILE A 216 4.72 33.48 -27.58
N LEU A 217 5.85 32.90 -27.16
CA LEU A 217 7.17 33.34 -27.64
C LEU A 217 7.28 33.22 -29.15
N SER A 218 6.91 32.07 -29.74
CA SER A 218 6.92 31.83 -31.19
C SER A 218 6.05 32.82 -31.92
N GLY A 219 4.81 33.09 -31.46
CA GLY A 219 3.91 34.05 -32.11
C GLY A 219 4.44 35.48 -32.06
N TYR A 220 5.10 35.92 -30.99
CA TYR A 220 5.72 37.24 -30.96
C TYR A 220 6.96 37.31 -31.84
N ILE A 221 7.76 36.25 -31.98
CA ILE A 221 8.88 36.16 -32.92
C ILE A 221 8.36 36.30 -34.35
N GLU A 222 7.33 35.56 -34.74
CA GLU A 222 6.68 35.62 -36.06
C GLU A 222 6.17 37.05 -36.33
N THR A 223 5.47 37.66 -35.34
CA THR A 223 4.98 39.05 -35.46
C THR A 223 6.10 40.03 -35.72
N LEU A 224 7.26 39.89 -35.04
CA LEU A 224 8.41 40.77 -35.25
C LEU A 224 9.09 40.56 -36.61
N LEU A 225 9.13 39.33 -37.11
CA LEU A 225 9.67 39.00 -38.43
C LEU A 225 8.80 39.54 -39.57
N ASP A 226 7.47 39.47 -39.40
CA ASP A 226 6.51 39.93 -40.41
C ASP A 226 6.31 41.45 -40.42
N SER A 227 6.66 42.15 -39.31
CA SER A 227 6.45 43.60 -39.14
C SER A 227 7.76 44.35 -38.90
N PRO A 228 8.63 44.52 -39.94
CA PRO A 228 9.93 45.12 -39.78
C PRO A 228 9.89 46.63 -39.45
N LYS A 229 8.72 47.28 -39.48
CA LYS A 229 8.51 48.68 -39.14
C LYS A 229 7.84 48.90 -37.77
N THR A 230 7.97 47.94 -36.85
CA THR A 230 7.44 48.01 -35.49
C THR A 230 8.00 49.26 -34.76
N SER A 231 7.14 50.02 -34.09
CA SER A 231 7.59 51.17 -33.32
C SER A 231 8.49 50.75 -32.15
N ARG A 232 9.34 51.65 -31.65
CA ARG A 232 10.24 51.36 -30.52
C ARG A 232 9.46 50.99 -29.25
N GLU A 233 8.33 51.66 -29.03
CA GLU A 233 7.43 51.39 -27.88
C GLU A 233 6.81 49.99 -27.97
N GLU A 234 6.33 49.64 -29.15
CA GLU A 234 5.73 48.31 -29.41
C GLU A 234 6.78 47.22 -29.27
N LEU A 235 7.98 47.39 -29.87
CA LEU A 235 9.10 46.48 -29.73
C LEU A 235 9.44 46.25 -28.24
N SER A 236 9.59 47.35 -27.46
CA SER A 236 9.84 47.25 -26.04
C SER A 236 8.75 46.53 -25.27
N ARG A 237 7.48 46.68 -25.66
CA ARG A 237 6.36 45.95 -25.07
C ARG A 237 6.45 44.46 -25.36
N ILE A 238 6.66 44.10 -26.60
CA ILE A 238 6.81 42.70 -27.06
C ILE A 238 7.97 42.02 -26.32
N LEU A 239 9.14 42.65 -26.32
CA LEU A 239 10.33 42.10 -25.65
C LEU A 239 10.10 41.86 -24.13
N ARG A 240 9.40 42.77 -23.44
CA ARG A 240 9.04 42.57 -22.02
C ARG A 240 8.07 41.37 -21.81
N VAL A 241 7.16 41.15 -22.75
CA VAL A 241 6.29 39.97 -22.69
C VAL A 241 7.08 38.69 -22.90
N MET A 242 7.96 38.69 -23.92
CA MET A 242 8.83 37.55 -24.18
C MET A 242 9.76 37.22 -23.01
N GLU A 243 10.40 38.24 -22.43
CA GLU A 243 11.25 38.12 -21.25
C GLU A 243 10.50 37.46 -20.08
N ARG A 244 9.28 37.93 -19.79
CA ARG A 244 8.42 37.33 -18.73
C ARG A 244 8.11 35.86 -18.97
N HIS A 245 7.77 35.47 -20.22
CA HIS A 245 7.48 34.08 -20.57
C HIS A 245 8.73 33.21 -20.56
N SER A 246 9.89 33.75 -20.96
CA SER A 246 11.17 33.07 -20.87
C SER A 246 11.59 32.82 -19.42
N MET A 247 11.49 33.82 -18.55
CA MET A 247 11.76 33.65 -17.10
C MET A 247 10.82 32.64 -16.47
N ARG A 248 9.54 32.64 -16.84
CA ARG A 248 8.58 31.66 -16.35
C ARG A 248 8.91 30.22 -16.78
N LEU A 249 9.38 30.04 -18.03
CA LEU A 249 9.88 28.74 -18.51
C LEU A 249 11.08 28.28 -17.70
N GLY A 250 12.03 29.16 -17.41
CA GLY A 250 13.19 28.87 -16.55
C GLY A 250 12.73 28.35 -15.18
N LEU A 251 11.89 29.11 -14.48
CA LEU A 251 11.36 28.72 -13.17
C LEU A 251 10.61 27.36 -13.22
N LEU A 252 9.85 27.10 -14.28
CA LEU A 252 9.14 25.83 -14.42
C LEU A 252 10.13 24.65 -14.57
N VAL A 253 11.20 24.83 -15.35
CA VAL A 253 12.24 23.80 -15.53
C VAL A 253 12.99 23.57 -14.22
N ASP A 254 13.35 24.63 -13.47
CA ASP A 254 14.04 24.54 -12.19
C ASP A 254 13.17 23.79 -11.16
N ASP A 255 11.88 24.13 -11.07
CA ASP A 255 10.92 23.44 -10.19
C ASP A 255 10.78 21.96 -10.55
N LEU A 256 10.74 21.62 -11.85
CA LEU A 256 10.66 20.23 -12.34
C LEU A 256 11.93 19.44 -12.00
N LEU A 257 13.10 20.05 -12.16
CA LEU A 257 14.38 19.43 -11.82
C LEU A 257 14.49 19.21 -10.31
N SER A 258 14.12 20.21 -9.49
CA SER A 258 14.07 20.08 -8.04
C SER A 258 13.14 18.94 -7.63
N LEU A 259 11.92 18.89 -8.16
CA LEU A 259 10.96 17.83 -7.86
C LEU A 259 11.49 16.44 -8.27
N ALA A 260 12.09 16.32 -9.45
CA ALA A 260 12.67 15.05 -9.92
C ALA A 260 13.85 14.59 -9.03
N GLN A 261 14.68 15.51 -8.57
CA GLN A 261 15.75 15.20 -7.61
C GLN A 261 15.17 14.71 -6.28
N LEU A 262 14.17 15.41 -5.74
CA LEU A 262 13.53 15.05 -4.48
C LEU A 262 12.83 13.69 -4.53
N GLU A 263 12.26 13.30 -5.67
CA GLU A 263 11.57 12.01 -5.87
C GLU A 263 12.51 10.84 -6.18
N SER A 264 13.78 11.11 -6.40
CA SER A 264 14.78 10.06 -6.62
C SER A 264 14.93 9.19 -5.36
N ARG A 265 14.91 7.86 -5.55
CA ARG A 265 15.11 6.89 -4.45
C ARG A 265 16.45 7.04 -3.73
N ASN A 266 17.41 7.74 -4.33
CA ASN A 266 18.75 7.92 -3.80
C ASN A 266 18.94 9.32 -3.17
N THR A 267 17.88 10.10 -2.97
CA THR A 267 17.99 11.42 -2.35
C THR A 267 18.32 11.27 -0.87
N THR A 268 19.55 11.61 -0.52
CA THR A 268 20.01 11.70 0.86
C THR A 268 20.02 13.15 1.29
N LEU A 269 19.40 13.46 2.44
CA LEU A 269 19.45 14.78 3.04
C LEU A 269 20.85 15.04 3.65
N GLN A 270 21.39 16.23 3.46
CA GLN A 270 22.59 16.68 4.12
C GLN A 270 22.23 17.39 5.43
N LEU A 271 22.01 16.60 6.47
CA LEU A 271 21.53 17.09 7.76
C LEU A 271 22.64 17.82 8.53
N SER A 272 22.38 19.08 8.91
CA SER A 272 23.22 19.93 9.77
C SER A 272 22.36 20.63 10.82
N ASP A 273 23.00 21.23 11.81
CA ASP A 273 22.31 22.09 12.77
C ASP A 273 22.12 23.47 12.15
N VAL A 274 20.90 23.73 11.67
CA VAL A 274 20.53 24.97 10.95
C VAL A 274 20.07 26.03 11.94
N GLN A 275 20.67 27.22 11.86
CA GLN A 275 20.26 28.39 12.62
C GLN A 275 19.09 29.09 11.92
N LEU A 276 17.88 28.91 12.44
CA LEU A 276 16.66 29.47 11.85
C LEU A 276 16.66 30.99 11.74
N PRO A 277 17.20 31.79 12.71
CA PRO A 277 17.27 33.21 12.55
C PRO A 277 18.06 33.65 11.30
N GLU A 278 19.21 33.04 11.07
CA GLU A 278 20.07 33.36 9.91
C GLU A 278 19.42 32.96 8.59
N LEU A 279 18.76 31.76 8.60
CA LEU A 279 18.04 31.26 7.44
C LEU A 279 16.87 32.16 7.06
N PHE A 280 16.05 32.61 8.04
CA PHE A 280 14.93 33.51 7.80
C PHE A 280 15.40 34.85 7.27
N GLU A 281 16.48 35.42 7.84
CA GLU A 281 17.09 36.68 7.36
C GLU A 281 17.57 36.53 5.91
N SER A 282 18.23 35.42 5.58
CA SER A 282 18.69 35.15 4.21
C SER A 282 17.55 35.17 3.21
N VAL A 283 16.48 34.40 3.49
CA VAL A 283 15.31 34.32 2.62
C VAL A 283 14.62 35.68 2.48
N ILE A 284 14.45 36.43 3.54
CA ILE A 284 13.84 37.77 3.49
C ILE A 284 14.69 38.74 2.65
N ARG A 285 16.02 38.69 2.76
CA ARG A 285 16.94 39.48 1.98
C ARG A 285 16.80 39.25 0.47
N ASP A 286 16.64 38.01 0.06
CA ASP A 286 16.44 37.62 -1.35
C ASP A 286 15.16 38.23 -1.93
N TRP A 287 14.15 38.42 -1.09
CA TRP A 287 12.86 39.03 -1.48
C TRP A 287 12.75 40.52 -1.26
N GLY A 288 13.77 41.16 -0.71
CA GLY A 288 13.74 42.58 -0.26
C GLY A 288 13.19 43.55 -1.30
N LYS A 289 13.58 43.43 -2.59
CA LYS A 289 13.09 44.27 -3.68
C LYS A 289 11.57 44.10 -3.91
N LYS A 290 11.07 42.87 -3.99
CA LYS A 290 9.65 42.63 -4.23
C LYS A 290 8.78 43.00 -3.04
N LEU A 291 9.30 42.80 -1.82
CA LEU A 291 8.64 43.22 -0.57
C LEU A 291 8.50 44.77 -0.54
N ALA A 292 9.56 45.52 -0.94
CA ALA A 292 9.52 46.98 -1.03
C ALA A 292 8.56 47.46 -2.13
N GLU A 293 8.56 46.85 -3.30
CA GLU A 293 7.67 47.21 -4.42
C GLU A 293 6.19 47.12 -4.04
N LYS A 294 5.78 46.10 -3.22
CA LYS A 294 4.41 45.92 -2.72
C LYS A 294 4.17 46.58 -1.34
N GLN A 295 5.18 47.18 -0.75
CA GLN A 295 5.15 47.79 0.59
C GLN A 295 4.70 46.77 1.66
N LEU A 296 5.16 45.50 1.55
CA LEU A 296 4.83 44.44 2.46
C LEU A 296 5.68 44.48 3.71
N LYS A 297 5.03 44.35 4.88
CA LYS A 297 5.71 44.28 6.18
C LYS A 297 5.94 42.82 6.53
N VAL A 298 7.19 42.41 6.76
CA VAL A 298 7.54 41.10 7.24
C VAL A 298 7.80 41.14 8.74
N ILE A 299 7.13 40.30 9.53
CA ILE A 299 7.34 40.11 10.94
C ILE A 299 7.93 38.74 11.16
N VAL A 300 9.08 38.67 11.84
CA VAL A 300 9.72 37.40 12.23
C VAL A 300 9.56 37.20 13.72
N ASP A 301 9.02 36.03 14.10
CA ASP A 301 8.77 35.69 15.47
C ASP A 301 9.28 34.24 15.71
N LEU A 302 10.44 34.12 16.33
CA LEU A 302 11.14 32.88 16.58
C LEU A 302 11.12 32.58 18.07
N SER A 303 10.48 31.47 18.44
CA SER A 303 10.49 31.00 19.84
C SER A 303 11.93 30.68 20.29
N PRO A 304 12.35 31.03 21.51
CA PRO A 304 13.69 30.70 22.01
C PRO A 304 14.05 29.21 21.88
N ASP A 305 13.07 28.33 22.04
CA ASP A 305 13.24 26.87 21.99
C ASP A 305 13.26 26.31 20.54
N ALA A 306 13.01 27.17 19.53
CA ALA A 306 12.93 26.79 18.13
C ALA A 306 13.84 27.67 17.25
N GLN A 307 15.05 27.94 17.70
CA GLN A 307 16.04 28.72 16.95
C GLN A 307 16.98 27.83 16.14
N THR A 308 17.11 26.57 16.49
CA THR A 308 17.97 25.62 15.80
C THR A 308 17.18 24.34 15.48
N ILE A 309 17.39 23.78 14.29
CA ILE A 309 16.80 22.53 13.84
C ILE A 309 17.84 21.68 13.12
N ARG A 310 17.82 20.36 13.31
CA ARG A 310 18.66 19.43 12.55
C ARG A 310 17.97 19.08 11.24
N ALA A 311 18.43 19.69 10.14
CA ALA A 311 17.81 19.59 8.83
C ALA A 311 18.81 19.85 7.69
N ASP A 312 18.37 19.65 6.46
CA ASP A 312 19.10 20.10 5.26
C ASP A 312 18.82 21.57 5.02
N GLU A 313 19.84 22.41 5.24
CA GLU A 313 19.75 23.87 5.14
C GLU A 313 19.29 24.31 3.76
N THR A 314 19.82 23.74 2.69
CA THR A 314 19.46 24.07 1.31
C THR A 314 17.98 23.79 1.05
N ARG A 315 17.50 22.66 1.53
CA ARG A 315 16.09 22.27 1.38
C ARG A 315 15.17 23.11 2.25
N LEU A 316 15.57 23.49 3.46
CA LEU A 316 14.79 24.43 4.26
C LEU A 316 14.73 25.82 3.68
N HIS A 317 15.85 26.29 3.08
CA HIS A 317 15.86 27.55 2.34
C HIS A 317 14.84 27.50 1.18
N GLU A 318 14.81 26.41 0.41
CA GLU A 318 13.85 26.18 -0.68
C GLU A 318 12.40 26.17 -0.17
N VAL A 319 12.13 25.57 1.00
CA VAL A 319 10.82 25.59 1.65
C VAL A 319 10.39 27.03 1.96
N LEU A 320 11.20 27.77 2.71
CA LEU A 320 10.88 29.13 3.13
C LEU A 320 10.75 30.08 1.93
N HIS A 321 11.60 29.92 0.91
CA HIS A 321 11.53 30.66 -0.34
C HIS A 321 10.18 30.45 -1.05
N ASN A 322 9.73 29.19 -1.20
CA ASN A 322 8.45 28.85 -1.82
C ASN A 322 7.26 29.39 -1.02
N LEU A 323 7.31 29.32 0.31
CA LEU A 323 6.26 29.84 1.17
C LEU A 323 6.19 31.36 1.11
N LEU A 324 7.35 32.05 1.13
CA LEU A 324 7.42 33.50 1.04
C LEU A 324 7.01 34.00 -0.37
N ASP A 325 7.39 33.29 -1.45
CA ASP A 325 6.93 33.58 -2.82
C ASP A 325 5.41 33.60 -2.91
N ASN A 326 4.75 32.57 -2.36
CA ASN A 326 3.30 32.51 -2.32
C ASN A 326 2.70 33.64 -1.48
N ALA A 327 3.24 33.91 -0.28
CA ALA A 327 2.76 34.97 0.57
C ALA A 327 2.89 36.37 -0.15
N VAL A 328 4.01 36.63 -0.79
CA VAL A 328 4.22 37.89 -1.56
C VAL A 328 3.27 37.98 -2.76
N LYS A 329 3.06 36.88 -3.49
CA LYS A 329 2.19 36.88 -4.68
C LYS A 329 0.74 37.18 -4.33
N TYR A 330 0.22 36.55 -3.25
CA TYR A 330 -1.18 36.62 -2.90
C TYR A 330 -1.56 37.66 -1.84
N SER A 331 -0.57 38.28 -1.18
CA SER A 331 -0.79 39.44 -0.33
C SER A 331 -1.24 40.67 -1.13
N ARG A 332 -2.02 41.51 -0.46
CA ARG A 332 -2.42 42.83 -0.95
C ARG A 332 -1.24 43.83 -0.79
N GLU A 333 -1.29 44.92 -1.50
CA GLU A 333 -0.37 46.05 -1.24
C GLU A 333 -0.53 46.56 0.20
N ASN A 334 0.57 46.97 0.83
CA ASN A 334 0.63 47.32 2.26
C ASN A 334 0.22 46.19 3.21
N GLY A 335 0.31 44.95 2.77
CA GLY A 335 -0.04 43.78 3.58
C GLY A 335 1.04 43.42 4.61
N GLU A 336 0.71 42.41 5.43
CA GLU A 336 1.62 41.87 6.44
C GLU A 336 1.85 40.35 6.18
N ILE A 337 3.12 39.95 6.25
CA ILE A 337 3.54 38.57 6.21
C ILE A 337 4.22 38.25 7.53
N ARG A 338 3.79 37.20 8.20
CA ARG A 338 4.39 36.75 9.46
C ARG A 338 5.08 35.41 9.26
N MET A 339 6.34 35.32 9.63
CA MET A 339 7.16 34.11 9.57
C MET A 339 7.52 33.71 10.99
N GLN A 340 7.21 32.47 11.39
CA GLN A 340 7.37 32.05 12.77
C GLN A 340 8.02 30.66 12.86
N SER A 341 8.78 30.43 13.94
CA SER A 341 9.17 29.09 14.38
C SER A 341 8.75 28.87 15.82
N VAL A 342 8.11 27.72 16.07
CA VAL A 342 7.63 27.36 17.42
C VAL A 342 7.92 25.88 17.67
N GLN A 343 8.44 25.54 18.83
CA GLN A 343 8.57 24.15 19.26
C GLN A 343 7.25 23.65 19.88
N ARG A 344 6.77 22.50 19.42
CA ARG A 344 5.59 21.81 19.97
C ARG A 344 5.99 20.38 20.34
N GLY A 345 6.38 20.17 21.57
CA GLY A 345 6.86 18.87 22.04
C GLY A 345 8.15 18.45 21.31
N HIS A 346 8.07 17.39 20.53
CA HIS A 346 9.20 16.88 19.74
C HIS A 346 9.20 17.36 18.29
N GLU A 347 8.41 18.35 17.95
CA GLU A 347 8.29 18.91 16.61
C GLU A 347 8.62 20.41 16.62
N ILE A 348 9.26 20.89 15.56
CA ILE A 348 9.43 22.30 15.24
C ILE A 348 8.45 22.65 14.12
N VAL A 349 7.66 23.68 14.33
CA VAL A 349 6.67 24.17 13.38
C VAL A 349 7.18 25.48 12.79
N LEU A 350 7.49 25.46 11.49
CA LEU A 350 7.79 26.66 10.70
C LEU A 350 6.49 27.10 10.04
N SER A 351 6.12 28.36 10.16
CA SER A 351 4.89 28.87 9.55
C SER A 351 5.11 30.20 8.84
N VAL A 352 4.39 30.36 7.72
CA VAL A 352 4.26 31.62 7.00
C VAL A 352 2.79 31.96 6.89
N THR A 353 2.41 33.14 7.39
CA THR A 353 1.06 33.66 7.40
C THR A 353 1.00 34.96 6.60
N ASP A 354 0.05 35.07 5.68
CA ASP A 354 -0.26 36.29 4.94
C ASP A 354 -1.68 36.79 5.27
N ASN A 355 -1.93 38.06 5.08
CA ASN A 355 -3.26 38.69 5.16
C ASN A 355 -3.86 38.95 3.77
N GLY A 356 -3.58 38.07 2.82
CA GLY A 356 -3.97 38.16 1.42
C GLY A 356 -5.41 37.78 1.11
N VAL A 357 -5.60 37.23 -0.10
CA VAL A 357 -6.93 36.89 -0.61
C VAL A 357 -7.54 35.65 0.02
N GLY A 358 -6.72 34.80 0.64
CA GLY A 358 -7.17 33.53 1.19
C GLY A 358 -7.53 32.49 0.12
N ILE A 359 -7.89 31.29 0.60
CA ILE A 359 -8.19 30.11 -0.21
C ILE A 359 -9.56 29.57 0.22
N SER A 360 -10.34 29.07 -0.74
CA SER A 360 -11.65 28.45 -0.44
C SER A 360 -11.47 27.11 0.31
N LYS A 361 -12.51 26.71 1.06
CA LYS A 361 -12.48 25.42 1.77
C LYS A 361 -12.40 24.24 0.82
N ASP A 362 -12.93 24.36 -0.38
CA ASP A 362 -12.93 23.27 -1.38
C ASP A 362 -11.55 23.10 -2.04
N ASP A 363 -10.80 24.22 -2.17
CA ASP A 363 -9.46 24.21 -2.75
C ASP A 363 -8.37 23.81 -1.73
N LEU A 364 -8.59 24.11 -0.45
CA LEU A 364 -7.58 23.96 0.62
C LEU A 364 -6.96 22.55 0.70
N PRO A 365 -7.69 21.43 0.57
CA PRO A 365 -7.08 20.09 0.57
C PRO A 365 -6.15 19.82 -0.61
N ARG A 366 -6.30 20.58 -1.70
CA ARG A 366 -5.65 20.33 -2.98
C ARG A 366 -4.44 21.22 -3.27
N ILE A 367 -4.20 22.27 -2.48
CA ILE A 367 -3.12 23.26 -2.75
C ILE A 367 -1.72 22.63 -2.78
N PHE A 368 -1.53 21.46 -2.19
CA PHE A 368 -0.27 20.71 -2.21
C PHE A 368 -0.18 19.68 -3.37
N GLU A 369 -1.20 19.62 -4.23
CA GLU A 369 -1.15 18.81 -5.46
C GLU A 369 -0.27 19.53 -6.51
N ARG A 370 0.43 18.74 -7.33
CA ARG A 370 1.28 19.28 -8.41
C ARG A 370 0.42 20.00 -9.46
N PHE A 371 0.86 21.19 -9.90
CA PHE A 371 0.17 22.04 -10.87
C PHE A 371 -1.20 22.54 -10.43
N TYR A 372 -1.60 22.29 -9.18
CA TYR A 372 -2.87 22.79 -8.69
C TYR A 372 -2.83 24.31 -8.49
N ARG A 373 -3.92 24.96 -8.84
CA ARG A 373 -4.14 26.42 -8.68
C ARG A 373 -5.61 26.65 -8.46
N ALA A 374 -5.97 27.30 -7.35
CA ALA A 374 -7.34 27.65 -7.01
C ALA A 374 -7.95 28.61 -8.04
N ASP A 375 -7.16 29.62 -8.49
CA ASP A 375 -7.51 30.54 -9.57
C ASP A 375 -6.48 30.47 -10.69
N LYS A 376 -6.83 29.79 -11.78
CA LYS A 376 -5.95 29.58 -12.94
C LYS A 376 -5.62 30.86 -13.70
N ALA A 377 -6.53 31.83 -13.76
CA ALA A 377 -6.34 33.08 -14.49
C ALA A 377 -5.36 33.99 -13.75
N ARG A 378 -5.66 34.28 -12.50
CA ARG A 378 -4.84 35.16 -11.64
C ARG A 378 -3.45 34.59 -11.39
N SER A 379 -3.34 33.29 -11.15
CA SER A 379 -2.04 32.64 -10.94
C SER A 379 -1.15 32.64 -12.18
N ARG A 380 -1.72 32.66 -13.40
CA ARG A 380 -0.95 32.81 -14.65
C ARG A 380 -0.35 34.21 -14.78
N GLU A 381 -1.08 35.24 -14.42
CA GLU A 381 -0.61 36.61 -14.42
C GLU A 381 0.51 36.84 -13.39
N LEU A 382 0.39 36.21 -12.21
CA LEU A 382 1.39 36.31 -11.13
C LEU A 382 2.59 35.35 -11.32
N GLY A 383 2.66 34.60 -12.43
CA GLY A 383 3.82 33.77 -12.79
C GLY A 383 4.02 32.51 -11.93
N GLY A 384 2.98 32.01 -11.27
CA GLY A 384 3.08 30.76 -10.49
C GLY A 384 3.21 29.53 -11.39
N THR A 385 4.01 28.53 -10.99
CA THR A 385 4.17 27.24 -11.65
C THR A 385 3.14 26.21 -11.17
N GLY A 386 2.66 26.35 -9.92
CA GLY A 386 1.83 25.38 -9.24
C GLY A 386 2.61 24.18 -8.69
N LEU A 387 3.93 24.27 -8.65
CA LEU A 387 4.82 23.22 -8.12
C LEU A 387 5.38 23.57 -6.73
N GLY A 388 5.52 24.85 -6.38
CA GLY A 388 6.19 25.28 -5.15
C GLY A 388 5.65 24.65 -3.87
N LEU A 389 4.31 24.58 -3.66
CA LEU A 389 3.73 23.93 -2.47
C LEU A 389 3.87 22.40 -2.51
N ALA A 390 3.88 21.78 -3.69
CA ALA A 390 4.16 20.36 -3.82
C ALA A 390 5.64 20.06 -3.46
N ILE A 391 6.57 20.92 -3.82
CA ILE A 391 7.99 20.85 -3.42
C ILE A 391 8.09 20.97 -1.90
N VAL A 392 7.44 21.97 -1.28
CA VAL A 392 7.39 22.13 0.18
C VAL A 392 6.91 20.87 0.88
N LYS A 393 5.80 20.28 0.41
CA LYS A 393 5.28 19.04 0.94
C LYS A 393 6.29 17.90 0.84
N HIS A 394 6.94 17.76 -0.30
CA HIS A 394 7.90 16.67 -0.54
C HIS A 394 9.15 16.81 0.36
N ILE A 395 9.69 18.03 0.48
CA ILE A 395 10.82 18.32 1.37
C ILE A 395 10.43 18.04 2.84
N ALA A 396 9.24 18.44 3.28
CA ALA A 396 8.75 18.12 4.62
C ALA A 396 8.68 16.61 4.86
N GLN A 397 8.16 15.84 3.90
CA GLN A 397 8.09 14.37 3.98
C GLN A 397 9.47 13.71 4.02
N LEU A 398 10.43 14.19 3.22
CA LEU A 398 11.81 13.71 3.27
C LEU A 398 12.45 13.93 4.64
N HIS A 399 12.11 15.00 5.35
CA HIS A 399 12.52 15.27 6.72
C HIS A 399 11.68 14.51 7.78
N GLY A 400 10.81 13.58 7.38
CA GLY A 400 9.92 12.85 8.30
C GLY A 400 8.80 13.69 8.90
N GLY A 401 8.52 14.84 8.31
CA GLY A 401 7.52 15.81 8.73
C GLY A 401 6.26 15.82 7.86
N ARG A 402 5.47 16.87 8.01
CA ARG A 402 4.23 17.10 7.28
C ARG A 402 3.96 18.58 7.05
N VAL A 403 2.99 18.87 6.17
CA VAL A 403 2.51 20.23 5.91
C VAL A 403 1.06 20.37 6.33
N GLU A 404 0.70 21.56 6.82
CA GLU A 404 -0.66 21.92 7.23
C GLU A 404 -1.01 23.27 6.63
N ALA A 405 -2.28 23.52 6.33
CA ALA A 405 -2.74 24.80 5.80
C ALA A 405 -4.05 25.21 6.47
N GLU A 406 -4.15 26.47 6.82
CA GLU A 406 -5.37 27.12 7.29
C GLU A 406 -5.59 28.40 6.48
N SER A 407 -6.80 28.59 5.97
CA SER A 407 -7.13 29.77 5.18
C SER A 407 -8.61 30.10 5.26
N GLU A 408 -8.91 31.39 5.14
CA GLU A 408 -10.26 31.92 5.01
C GLU A 408 -10.25 33.00 3.92
N LEU A 409 -11.19 32.88 2.97
CA LEU A 409 -11.33 33.84 1.88
C LEU A 409 -11.45 35.28 2.41
N GLY A 410 -10.58 36.16 1.90
CA GLY A 410 -10.52 37.57 2.28
C GLY A 410 -9.72 37.88 3.55
N ARG A 411 -9.30 36.87 4.32
CA ARG A 411 -8.53 37.04 5.57
C ARG A 411 -7.07 36.65 5.47
N GLY A 412 -6.74 35.76 4.52
CA GLY A 412 -5.37 35.32 4.28
C GLY A 412 -5.16 33.82 4.50
N THR A 413 -3.89 33.41 4.46
CA THR A 413 -3.49 32.00 4.51
C THR A 413 -2.34 31.80 5.49
N THR A 414 -2.36 30.70 6.23
CA THR A 414 -1.24 30.22 7.03
C THR A 414 -0.83 28.84 6.51
N ILE A 415 0.41 28.70 6.08
CA ILE A 415 1.02 27.41 5.75
C ILE A 415 2.01 27.06 6.86
N ARG A 416 1.90 25.82 7.37
CA ARG A 416 2.80 25.28 8.40
C ARG A 416 3.57 24.09 7.85
N VAL A 417 4.85 24.06 8.13
CA VAL A 417 5.72 22.90 7.91
C VAL A 417 6.14 22.38 9.27
N VAL A 418 5.72 21.17 9.59
CA VAL A 418 5.95 20.52 10.86
C VAL A 418 7.06 19.49 10.67
N LEU A 419 8.17 19.68 11.36
CA LEU A 419 9.36 18.83 11.25
C LEU A 419 9.71 18.25 12.62
N PRO A 420 10.29 17.03 12.71
CA PRO A 420 10.80 16.51 13.98
C PRO A 420 11.96 17.36 14.48
N ALA A 421 11.95 17.70 15.77
CA ALA A 421 13.03 18.48 16.41
C ALA A 421 14.36 17.69 16.43
N THR A 422 14.28 16.36 16.47
CA THR A 422 15.44 15.46 16.41
C THR A 422 15.20 14.39 15.33
N TRP A 423 16.21 14.14 14.51
CA TRP A 423 16.12 13.12 13.46
C TRP A 423 16.19 11.71 14.05
N LYS A 424 15.21 10.84 13.75
CA LYS A 424 15.19 9.44 14.23
C LYS A 424 16.23 8.51 13.59
N GLY A 425 17.03 9.00 12.66
CA GLY A 425 18.08 8.22 11.96
C GLY A 425 19.41 8.10 12.70
N ASP A 426 19.60 8.84 13.80
CA ASP A 426 20.84 8.79 14.61
C ASP A 426 20.82 7.72 15.74
N SER A 427 19.82 6.83 15.74
CA SER A 427 19.72 5.71 16.67
C SER A 427 20.05 4.42 15.92
N GLY A 428 21.31 4.24 15.53
CA GLY A 428 21.89 3.04 14.96
C GLY A 428 23.07 2.55 15.77
#